data_bc594c57e0392673f3c72637ff85d34e
#
_entry.id   bc594c57e0392673f3c72637ff85d34e
#
_cell.length_a   1.000
_cell.length_b   1.000
_cell.length_c   1.000
_cell.angle_alpha   90.00
_cell.angle_beta   90.00
_cell.angle_gamma   90.00
#
_symmetry.space_group_name_H-M   'P 1'
#
loop_
_entity.id
_entity.type
_entity.pdbx_description
1 polymer ?
#
loop_
_entity_poly.entity_id
_entity_poly.type
_entity_poly.pdbx_seq_one_letter_code
_entity_poly.pdbx_strand_id
1 'polypeptide(L)'
;MAAKASIRAPGQRITSALTIAETSRAVLRAHLSGRVTAQQHRAALLTLQRFARRCHIVSVTETILTRAGRPFPVEPIRTLVAIHLATAEALGEPPALVIIITRDIRVRENSTALGFSVE
;
A
#
# COMPACT_ATOMS: atom_id res chain seq x y z
N MET A 1 -4.90 4.04 -4.98
CA MET A 1 -4.02 4.54 -3.91
C MET A 1 -3.51 3.38 -3.09
N ALA A 2 -2.22 3.33 -2.87
CA ALA A 2 -1.61 2.22 -2.17
C ALA A 2 -1.89 2.27 -0.67
N ALA A 3 -2.08 1.10 -0.07
CA ALA A 3 -2.20 0.97 1.36
C ALA A 3 -0.81 0.97 2.00
N LYS A 4 -0.70 1.61 3.14
CA LYS A 4 0.50 1.57 3.98
C LYS A 4 0.11 0.97 5.31
N ALA A 5 0.94 0.09 5.83
CA ALA A 5 0.78 -0.45 7.17
C ALA A 5 1.86 0.14 8.07
N SER A 6 1.47 0.67 9.22
CA SER A 6 2.38 1.17 10.23
C SER A 6 2.22 0.37 11.50
N ILE A 7 3.33 -0.05 12.09
CA ILE A 7 3.33 -0.67 13.40
C ILE A 7 3.36 0.46 14.44
N ARG A 8 2.52 0.35 15.46
CA ARG A 8 2.41 1.38 16.52
C ARG A 8 3.67 1.56 17.35
N ALA A 9 4.54 0.57 17.36
CA ALA A 9 5.86 0.73 17.96
C ALA A 9 6.63 1.79 17.19
N PRO A 10 7.55 2.54 17.83
CA PRO A 10 8.02 3.82 17.31
C PRO A 10 8.47 3.78 15.86
N GLY A 11 7.74 4.49 15.03
CA GLY A 11 8.21 4.96 13.76
C GLY A 11 8.41 3.95 12.64
N GLN A 12 8.05 2.69 12.82
CA GLN A 12 8.24 1.72 11.74
C GLN A 12 7.15 1.86 10.68
N ARG A 13 7.56 2.19 9.47
CA ARG A 13 6.68 2.30 8.31
C ARG A 13 6.94 1.13 7.38
N ILE A 14 5.87 0.51 6.93
CA ILE A 14 5.91 -0.68 6.09
C ILE A 14 5.04 -0.43 4.87
N THR A 15 5.50 -0.81 3.70
CA THR A 15 4.70 -0.76 2.49
C THR A 15 5.05 -1.92 1.57
N SER A 16 4.13 -2.25 0.67
CA SER A 16 4.39 -3.25 -0.38
C SER A 16 5.34 -2.69 -1.44
N ALA A 17 6.18 -3.55 -2.01
CA ALA A 17 6.96 -3.21 -3.20
C ALA A 17 6.04 -2.72 -4.34
N LEU A 18 4.81 -3.22 -4.38
CA LEU A 18 3.80 -2.80 -5.35
C LEU A 18 3.48 -1.31 -5.26
N THR A 19 3.46 -0.74 -4.04
CA THR A 19 3.20 0.68 -3.81
C THR A 19 4.17 1.57 -4.58
N ILE A 20 5.44 1.20 -4.62
CA ILE A 20 6.47 1.98 -5.31
C ILE A 20 6.17 2.02 -6.81
N ALA A 21 5.86 0.87 -7.40
CA ALA A 21 5.50 0.78 -8.81
C ALA A 21 4.22 1.54 -9.12
N GLU A 22 3.18 1.39 -8.31
CA GLU A 22 1.90 2.08 -8.49
C GLU A 22 2.07 3.59 -8.43
N THR A 23 2.82 4.08 -7.45
CA THR A 23 3.04 5.52 -7.27
C THR A 23 3.86 6.08 -8.43
N SER A 24 4.92 5.39 -8.85
CA SER A 24 5.71 5.79 -10.00
C SER A 24 4.86 5.88 -11.27
N ARG A 25 4.00 4.90 -11.49
CA ARG A 25 3.09 4.89 -12.65
C ARG A 25 2.06 6.01 -12.59
N ALA A 26 1.53 6.30 -11.40
CA ALA A 26 0.55 7.38 -11.22
C ALA A 26 1.17 8.75 -11.52
N VAL A 27 2.39 8.99 -11.05
CA VAL A 27 3.11 10.24 -11.30
C VAL A 27 3.44 10.37 -12.79
N LEU A 28 3.87 9.28 -13.43
CA LEU A 28 4.14 9.27 -14.86
C LEU A 28 2.87 9.60 -15.67
N ARG A 29 1.73 8.99 -15.34
CA ARG A 29 0.46 9.30 -16.02
C ARG A 29 0.08 10.77 -15.87
N ALA A 30 0.27 11.33 -14.68
CA ALA A 30 -0.02 12.75 -14.44
C ALA A 30 0.86 13.64 -15.32
N HIS A 31 2.13 13.29 -15.50
CA HIS A 31 3.03 14.02 -16.38
C HIS A 31 2.62 13.89 -17.85
N LEU A 32 2.36 12.67 -18.30
CA LEU A 32 2.00 12.41 -19.70
C LEU A 32 0.66 13.06 -20.09
N SER A 33 -0.25 13.23 -19.13
CA SER A 33 -1.54 13.91 -19.35
C SER A 33 -1.47 15.43 -19.18
N GLY A 34 -0.29 15.98 -18.91
CA GLY A 34 -0.09 17.42 -18.76
C GLY A 34 -0.49 18.01 -17.41
N ARG A 35 -0.87 17.20 -16.43
CA ARG A 35 -1.27 17.70 -15.11
C ARG A 35 -0.09 18.13 -14.24
N VAL A 36 1.08 17.58 -14.49
CA VAL A 36 2.31 18.00 -13.81
C VAL A 36 3.41 18.24 -14.83
N THR A 37 4.30 19.17 -14.51
CA THR A 37 5.46 19.48 -15.36
C THR A 37 6.54 18.41 -15.22
N ALA A 38 7.53 18.42 -16.12
CA ALA A 38 8.67 17.52 -16.03
C ALA A 38 9.44 17.74 -14.72
N GLN A 39 9.54 19.00 -14.26
CA GLN A 39 10.21 19.30 -13.01
C GLN A 39 9.44 18.74 -11.81
N GLN A 40 8.12 18.89 -11.80
CA GLN A 40 7.26 18.34 -10.76
C GLN A 40 7.32 16.81 -10.74
N HIS A 41 7.37 16.19 -11.92
CA HIS A 41 7.52 14.74 -12.05
C HIS A 41 8.84 14.28 -11.39
N ARG A 42 9.97 14.93 -11.72
CA ARG A 42 11.26 14.60 -11.12
C ARG A 42 11.25 14.78 -9.60
N ALA A 43 10.65 15.88 -9.12
CA ALA A 43 10.54 16.14 -7.69
C ALA A 43 9.72 15.08 -6.98
N ALA A 44 8.60 14.64 -7.57
CA ALA A 44 7.76 13.60 -7.01
C ALA A 44 8.51 12.25 -6.92
N LEU A 45 9.29 11.90 -7.93
CA LEU A 45 10.10 10.66 -7.91
C LEU A 45 11.18 10.71 -6.83
N LEU A 46 11.81 11.87 -6.60
CA LEU A 46 12.76 12.03 -5.50
C LEU A 46 12.08 11.86 -4.14
N THR A 47 10.90 12.45 -3.98
CA THR A 47 10.11 12.30 -2.74
C THR A 47 9.78 10.84 -2.50
N LEU A 48 9.38 10.12 -3.55
CA LEU A 48 9.09 8.68 -3.47
C LEU A 48 10.33 7.88 -3.05
N GLN A 49 11.51 8.18 -3.62
CA GLN A 49 12.75 7.52 -3.24
C GLN A 49 13.10 7.74 -1.77
N ARG A 50 12.94 8.97 -1.27
CA ARG A 50 13.17 9.29 0.14
C ARG A 50 12.22 8.54 1.05
N PHE A 51 10.95 8.48 0.67
CA PHE A 51 9.95 7.71 1.38
C PHE A 51 10.33 6.23 1.43
N ALA A 52 10.69 5.65 0.30
CA ALA A 52 11.05 4.24 0.21
C ALA A 52 12.24 3.89 1.12
N ARG A 53 13.22 4.77 1.24
CA ARG A 53 14.37 4.56 2.12
C ARG A 53 13.99 4.52 3.60
N ARG A 54 12.88 5.12 3.98
CA ARG A 54 12.38 5.16 5.36
C ARG A 54 11.41 4.04 5.67
N CYS A 55 11.06 3.23 4.66
CA CYS A 55 10.10 2.16 4.81
C CYS A 55 10.80 0.80 4.80
N HIS A 56 10.19 -0.14 5.52
CA HIS A 56 10.42 -1.54 5.24
C HIS A 56 9.56 -1.91 4.03
N ILE A 57 10.20 -2.33 2.95
CA ILE A 57 9.51 -2.70 1.71
C ILE A 57 9.28 -4.20 1.70
N VAL A 58 8.02 -4.60 1.66
CA VAL A 58 7.63 -6.01 1.62
C VAL A 58 7.52 -6.46 0.17
N SER A 59 8.29 -7.48 -0.18
CA SER A 59 8.22 -8.08 -1.52
C SER A 59 6.88 -8.77 -1.74
N VAL A 60 6.40 -8.72 -2.98
CA VAL A 60 5.19 -9.44 -3.38
C VAL A 60 5.58 -10.90 -3.63
N THR A 61 5.44 -11.71 -2.61
CA THR A 61 5.83 -13.13 -2.63
C THR A 61 4.72 -14.00 -3.19
N GLU A 62 5.06 -15.25 -3.51
CA GLU A 62 4.09 -16.24 -3.94
C GLU A 62 3.02 -16.48 -2.86
N THR A 63 3.41 -16.49 -1.59
CA THR A 63 2.47 -16.64 -0.47
C THR A 63 1.46 -15.50 -0.44
N ILE A 64 1.91 -14.26 -0.63
CA ILE A 64 1.03 -13.09 -0.70
C ILE A 64 0.10 -13.20 -1.90
N LEU A 65 0.61 -13.59 -3.06
CA LEU A 65 -0.22 -13.75 -4.27
C LEU A 65 -1.27 -14.84 -4.10
N THR A 66 -0.90 -15.96 -3.49
CA THR A 66 -1.85 -17.03 -3.21
C THR A 66 -2.97 -16.55 -2.29
N ARG A 67 -2.62 -15.83 -1.22
CA ARG A 67 -3.63 -15.27 -0.30
C ARG A 67 -4.53 -14.27 -1.03
N ALA A 68 -3.95 -13.42 -1.88
CA ALA A 68 -4.71 -12.41 -2.63
C ALA A 68 -5.76 -13.03 -3.56
N GLY A 69 -5.56 -14.26 -4.00
CA GLY A 69 -6.51 -14.98 -4.84
C GLY A 69 -7.71 -15.57 -4.10
N ARG A 70 -7.78 -15.43 -2.78
CA ARG A 70 -8.88 -15.97 -1.96
C ARG A 70 -9.77 -14.85 -1.42
N PRO A 71 -11.01 -15.17 -1.02
CA PRO A 71 -11.96 -14.15 -0.58
C PRO A 71 -11.48 -13.34 0.62
N PHE A 72 -11.85 -12.06 0.62
CA PHE A 72 -11.72 -11.14 1.73
C PHE A 72 -13.12 -10.82 2.29
N PRO A 73 -13.20 -10.25 3.50
CA PRO A 73 -14.50 -10.04 4.15
C PRO A 73 -15.48 -9.19 3.34
N VAL A 74 -14.99 -8.20 2.59
CA VAL A 74 -15.84 -7.30 1.81
C VAL A 74 -15.45 -7.42 0.34
N GLU A 75 -16.24 -8.14 -0.41
CA GLU A 75 -16.06 -8.35 -1.85
C GLU A 75 -17.17 -7.62 -2.63
N PRO A 76 -17.00 -7.31 -3.93
CA PRO A 76 -15.81 -7.61 -4.74
C PRO A 76 -14.70 -6.58 -4.55
N ILE A 77 -13.46 -7.05 -4.69
CA ILE A 77 -12.28 -6.18 -4.72
C ILE A 77 -11.38 -6.57 -5.89
N ARG A 78 -10.57 -5.62 -6.35
CA ARG A 78 -9.62 -5.86 -7.44
C ARG A 78 -8.33 -6.46 -6.92
N THR A 79 -7.56 -7.04 -7.82
CA THR A 79 -6.31 -7.73 -7.51
C THR A 79 -5.33 -6.87 -6.72
N LEU A 80 -5.15 -5.60 -7.10
CA LEU A 80 -4.19 -4.72 -6.40
C LEU A 80 -4.61 -4.48 -4.95
N VAL A 81 -5.90 -4.27 -4.70
CA VAL A 81 -6.42 -4.13 -3.35
C VAL A 81 -6.17 -5.41 -2.55
N ALA A 82 -6.46 -6.56 -3.15
CA ALA A 82 -6.24 -7.86 -2.52
C ALA A 82 -4.75 -8.08 -2.16
N ILE A 83 -3.83 -7.68 -3.02
CA ILE A 83 -2.39 -7.80 -2.76
C ILE A 83 -1.98 -6.92 -1.58
N HIS A 84 -2.49 -5.68 -1.49
CA HIS A 84 -2.18 -4.81 -0.35
C HIS A 84 -2.71 -5.38 0.96
N LEU A 85 -3.92 -5.90 0.96
CA LEU A 85 -4.50 -6.53 2.15
C LEU A 85 -3.72 -7.78 2.56
N ALA A 86 -3.37 -8.63 1.61
CA ALA A 86 -2.56 -9.83 1.86
C ALA A 86 -1.18 -9.46 2.41
N THR A 87 -0.59 -8.37 1.95
CA THR A 87 0.67 -7.86 2.45
C THR A 87 0.57 -7.47 3.93
N ALA A 88 -0.50 -6.77 4.30
CA ALA A 88 -0.73 -6.39 5.70
C ALA A 88 -0.88 -7.64 6.60
N GLU A 89 -1.63 -8.63 6.15
CA GLU A 89 -1.77 -9.90 6.88
C GLU A 89 -0.43 -10.63 7.02
N ALA A 90 0.41 -10.58 5.99
CA ALA A 90 1.70 -11.27 5.96
C ALA A 90 2.72 -10.69 6.94
N LEU A 91 2.46 -9.52 7.53
CA LEU A 91 3.35 -8.94 8.54
C LEU A 91 3.44 -9.81 9.79
N GLY A 92 2.45 -10.65 10.05
CA GLY A 92 2.44 -11.54 11.22
C GLY A 92 2.25 -10.83 12.53
N GLU A 93 1.91 -9.53 12.51
CA GLU A 93 1.65 -8.75 13.71
C GLU A 93 0.18 -8.86 14.10
N PRO A 94 -0.15 -8.77 15.41
CA PRO A 94 -1.54 -8.67 15.82
C PRO A 94 -2.21 -7.48 15.12
N PRO A 95 -3.38 -7.67 14.48
CA PRO A 95 -4.02 -6.58 13.72
C PRO A 95 -4.24 -5.30 14.53
N ALA A 96 -4.50 -5.42 15.83
CA ALA A 96 -4.69 -4.26 16.70
C ALA A 96 -3.44 -3.37 16.82
N LEU A 97 -2.26 -3.91 16.51
CA LEU A 97 -0.99 -3.18 16.56
C LEU A 97 -0.61 -2.55 15.22
N VAL A 98 -1.40 -2.77 14.18
CA VAL A 98 -1.13 -2.29 12.83
C VAL A 98 -2.14 -1.23 12.45
N ILE A 99 -1.65 -0.10 11.96
CA ILE A 99 -2.49 0.98 11.44
C ILE A 99 -2.36 0.97 9.92
N ILE A 100 -3.48 0.80 9.24
CA ILE A 100 -3.56 0.89 7.77
C ILE A 100 -3.86 2.34 7.42
N ILE A 101 -2.99 2.93 6.61
CA ILE A 101 -3.16 4.30 6.11
C ILE A 101 -3.54 4.21 4.65
N THR A 102 -4.76 4.60 4.31
CA THR A 102 -5.28 4.48 2.95
C THR A 102 -6.39 5.48 2.68
N ARG A 103 -6.55 5.86 1.41
CA ARG A 103 -7.70 6.61 0.91
C ARG A 103 -8.68 5.71 0.15
N ASP A 104 -8.29 4.47 -0.10
CA ASP A 104 -9.13 3.52 -0.83
C ASP A 104 -10.19 2.94 0.09
N ILE A 105 -11.46 3.16 -0.25
CA ILE A 105 -12.59 2.71 0.57
C ILE A 105 -12.64 1.17 0.70
N ARG A 106 -12.25 0.45 -0.33
CA ARG A 106 -12.25 -1.03 -0.32
C ARG A 106 -11.18 -1.58 0.61
N VAL A 107 -10.01 -0.95 0.61
CA VAL A 107 -8.94 -1.27 1.56
C VAL A 107 -9.40 -0.97 2.97
N ARG A 108 -10.03 0.18 3.19
CA ARG A 108 -10.51 0.62 4.50
C ARG A 108 -11.54 -0.36 5.07
N GLU A 109 -12.56 -0.68 4.28
CA GLU A 109 -13.63 -1.58 4.71
C GLU A 109 -13.09 -2.95 5.11
N ASN A 110 -12.23 -3.52 4.28
CA ASN A 110 -11.64 -4.83 4.55
C ASN A 110 -10.67 -4.79 5.74
N SER A 111 -9.86 -3.73 5.84
CA SER A 111 -8.92 -3.58 6.95
C SER A 111 -9.64 -3.55 8.29
N THR A 112 -10.75 -2.81 8.37
CA THR A 112 -11.59 -2.76 9.56
C THR A 112 -12.16 -4.14 9.87
N ALA A 113 -12.70 -4.84 8.87
CA ALA A 113 -13.27 -6.17 9.05
C ALA A 113 -12.23 -7.21 9.49
N LEU A 114 -10.95 -7.03 9.10
CA LEU A 114 -9.85 -7.90 9.49
C LEU A 114 -9.26 -7.55 10.86
N GLY A 115 -9.75 -6.49 11.50
CA GLY A 115 -9.32 -6.09 12.84
C GLY A 115 -8.20 -5.06 12.88
N PHE A 116 -7.74 -4.56 11.72
CA PHE A 116 -6.74 -3.50 11.67
C PHE A 116 -7.36 -2.15 12.06
N SER A 117 -6.53 -1.29 12.67
CA SER A 117 -6.87 0.12 12.81
C SER A 117 -6.67 0.83 11.47
N VAL A 118 -7.48 1.82 11.19
CA VAL A 118 -7.44 2.54 9.90
C VAL A 118 -7.42 4.04 10.15
N GLU A 119 -6.55 4.73 9.39
CA GLU A 119 -6.49 6.18 9.33
C GLU A 119 -6.77 6.70 7.94
#